data_ffe866fd0998206942a8805cc6e20a6f
#
_entry.id   ffe866fd0998206942a8805cc6e20a6f
#
_cell.length_a   1.000
_cell.length_b   1.000
_cell.length_c   1.000
_cell.angle_alpha   90.00
_cell.angle_beta   90.00
_cell.angle_gamma   90.00
#
_symmetry.space_group_name_H-M   'P 1'
#
loop_
_entity.id
_entity.type
_entity.pdbx_description
1 polymer ?
#
loop_
_entity_poly.entity_id
_entity_poly.type
_entity_poly.pdbx_seq_one_letter_code
_entity_poly.pdbx_strand_id
1 'polypeptide(L)'
;MKLGDFVDKIKKADISWKKAAPIGGVVFGVLFFIALSIVTMNDTENKRAAQMGIVTRFPTDTRFIFDESEPESGIVLSWYDNTTELKDGVAQPLKLEGALYPITIKDRNLTFESSDTECAEIDSDGNIIAKKPGSVEFIVKNEFTGITAKAYLQIIQPVEGFYIKNSAINLYITDTGARIEPVIYPENSTNSTIKWFSKNKKIVEVDQTGHLRPIGTGMAEVVGTTADGGYTAKCFVNVINETIKAESVSILNKPEANLKIGEKMRILASIFPANTRNKNIEWVSSDESVVSVSKAGMIKGVQPGTATVYAKSYDGPYDCFDVTVDGVPAQINNDSMQYVQVSGGVTYAVYDITLDEMAQKQMPTNPVYNDGNGLKSADVNRTRLYLDPNEFSSSAYKYQFMDLSRYNGISRDELAKFLDGKGILSGKADAFITAAKTYNISEMYLVAHACLETGYGTSQLARGVDYNGKRVYNMFGIGAYQYDAVGTGAKKAYSEGWTSPEAAIMGGAKFISEYYIHAPSGRQNTLYKMRWNPENPGNHLYAGDIAWAVTQSTIMESIMSQFASGAISYEVPVYAGSVAPIIDTASQLSITRR
;
A
#
# COMPACT_ATOMS: atom_id res chain seq x y z
N MET A 1 -8.63 51.51 -7.93
CA MET A 1 -8.84 51.20 -9.36
C MET A 1 -8.61 49.72 -9.49
N LYS A 2 -9.57 48.95 -9.97
CA LYS A 2 -9.40 47.49 -10.05
C LYS A 2 -8.42 47.13 -11.18
N LEU A 3 -7.61 46.10 -11.01
CA LEU A 3 -6.55 45.68 -11.96
C LEU A 3 -7.09 45.50 -13.40
N GLY A 4 -8.35 45.09 -13.55
CA GLY A 4 -9.03 44.99 -14.84
C GLY A 4 -9.15 46.31 -15.59
N ASP A 5 -9.38 47.42 -14.88
CA ASP A 5 -9.52 48.76 -15.47
C ASP A 5 -8.17 49.30 -15.97
N PHE A 6 -7.07 48.84 -15.36
CA PHE A 6 -5.69 49.20 -15.77
C PHE A 6 -5.25 48.45 -17.03
N VAL A 7 -5.56 47.14 -17.09
CA VAL A 7 -5.24 46.30 -18.26
C VAL A 7 -6.01 46.77 -19.51
N ASP A 8 -7.28 47.17 -19.37
CA ASP A 8 -8.09 47.67 -20.47
C ASP A 8 -7.63 49.08 -20.96
N LYS A 9 -7.07 49.89 -20.06
CA LYS A 9 -6.44 51.17 -20.45
C LYS A 9 -5.14 50.98 -21.25
N ILE A 10 -4.34 49.96 -20.90
CA ILE A 10 -3.11 49.62 -21.66
C ILE A 10 -3.45 49.04 -23.03
N LYS A 11 -4.48 48.22 -23.17
CA LYS A 11 -4.95 47.68 -24.45
C LYS A 11 -5.53 48.74 -25.41
N LYS A 12 -6.06 49.84 -24.86
CA LYS A 12 -6.63 50.94 -25.65
C LYS A 12 -5.64 52.03 -26.00
N ALA A 13 -4.42 52.04 -25.42
CA ALA A 13 -3.37 52.97 -25.78
C ALA A 13 -2.58 52.40 -26.98
N ASP A 14 -2.88 52.90 -28.15
CA ASP A 14 -2.17 52.56 -29.40
C ASP A 14 -0.76 53.17 -29.37
N ILE A 15 0.19 52.50 -28.67
CA ILE A 15 1.58 52.95 -28.55
C ILE A 15 2.39 52.30 -29.68
N SER A 16 2.71 53.11 -30.68
CA SER A 16 3.60 52.75 -31.78
C SER A 16 5.03 52.53 -31.28
N TRP A 17 5.45 51.29 -31.22
CA TRP A 17 6.74 50.80 -30.70
C TRP A 17 7.98 51.18 -31.55
N LYS A 18 7.85 51.97 -32.59
CA LYS A 18 8.95 52.27 -33.53
C LYS A 18 9.80 53.50 -33.22
N LYS A 19 9.54 54.22 -32.12
CA LYS A 19 10.28 55.49 -31.83
C LYS A 19 10.73 55.67 -30.37
N ALA A 20 11.01 54.62 -29.60
CA ALA A 20 11.65 54.75 -28.29
C ALA A 20 13.15 54.47 -28.40
N ALA A 21 13.95 55.47 -28.04
CA ALA A 21 15.41 55.43 -28.07
C ALA A 21 15.98 54.48 -26.97
N PRO A 22 17.25 53.99 -27.06
CA PRO A 22 17.74 52.77 -26.41
C PRO A 22 18.06 52.85 -24.91
N ILE A 23 17.60 53.82 -24.16
CA ILE A 23 17.94 54.01 -22.74
C ILE A 23 16.78 53.62 -21.78
N GLY A 24 15.54 53.52 -22.29
CA GLY A 24 14.37 53.10 -21.46
C GLY A 24 13.99 51.63 -21.51
N GLY A 25 14.64 50.84 -22.34
CA GLY A 25 14.21 49.49 -22.67
C GLY A 25 14.40 48.45 -21.56
N VAL A 26 15.43 48.62 -20.74
CA VAL A 26 15.75 47.61 -19.69
C VAL A 26 14.82 47.73 -18.47
N VAL A 27 14.53 48.95 -18.04
CA VAL A 27 13.63 49.18 -16.88
C VAL A 27 12.19 48.82 -17.24
N PHE A 28 11.74 49.07 -18.46
CA PHE A 28 10.40 48.68 -18.91
C PHE A 28 10.28 47.16 -19.16
N GLY A 29 11.36 46.53 -19.61
CA GLY A 29 11.41 45.08 -19.81
C GLY A 29 11.25 44.31 -18.47
N VAL A 30 11.96 44.74 -17.42
CA VAL A 30 11.91 44.13 -16.10
C VAL A 30 10.54 44.33 -15.47
N LEU A 31 9.95 45.53 -15.55
CA LEU A 31 8.60 45.79 -15.03
C LEU A 31 7.51 45.05 -15.81
N PHE A 32 7.68 44.84 -17.11
CA PHE A 32 6.78 44.08 -17.95
C PHE A 32 6.86 42.57 -17.66
N PHE A 33 8.06 42.04 -17.43
CA PHE A 33 8.24 40.63 -17.02
C PHE A 33 7.69 40.35 -15.62
N ILE A 34 7.88 41.26 -14.65
CA ILE A 34 7.30 41.15 -13.31
C ILE A 34 5.76 41.21 -13.38
N ALA A 35 5.18 42.08 -14.17
CA ALA A 35 3.74 42.16 -14.37
C ALA A 35 3.18 40.93 -15.11
N LEU A 36 3.91 40.35 -16.06
CA LEU A 36 3.50 39.14 -16.78
C LEU A 36 3.61 37.90 -15.93
N SER A 37 4.63 37.78 -15.07
CA SER A 37 4.78 36.68 -14.12
C SER A 37 3.64 36.67 -13.08
N ILE A 38 3.16 37.82 -12.65
CA ILE A 38 2.02 37.95 -11.73
C ILE A 38 0.69 37.60 -12.40
N VAL A 39 0.55 37.79 -13.69
CA VAL A 39 -0.70 37.56 -14.46
C VAL A 39 -0.82 36.11 -14.96
N THR A 40 0.30 35.35 -15.08
CA THR A 40 0.30 33.97 -15.56
C THR A 40 0.32 32.92 -14.44
N MET A 41 0.37 33.32 -13.17
CA MET A 41 0.14 32.41 -12.06
C MET A 41 -1.29 31.88 -12.11
N ASN A 42 -1.42 30.66 -12.52
CA ASN A 42 -2.69 29.98 -12.73
C ASN A 42 -3.46 29.88 -11.41
N ASP A 43 -4.77 30.13 -11.44
CA ASP A 43 -5.71 30.06 -10.32
C ASP A 43 -5.62 28.75 -9.49
N THR A 44 -5.02 27.72 -10.10
CA THR A 44 -4.75 26.40 -9.52
C THR A 44 -3.60 26.42 -8.48
N GLU A 45 -2.55 27.23 -8.70
CA GLU A 45 -1.39 27.30 -7.79
C GLU A 45 -1.75 28.13 -6.53
N ASN A 46 -2.51 29.19 -6.70
CA ASN A 46 -3.03 29.95 -5.56
C ASN A 46 -4.02 29.14 -4.69
N LYS A 47 -4.82 28.27 -5.31
CA LYS A 47 -5.70 27.34 -4.57
C LYS A 47 -4.91 26.26 -3.85
N ARG A 48 -3.81 25.79 -4.42
CA ARG A 48 -2.91 24.80 -3.82
C ARG A 48 -2.16 25.39 -2.60
N ALA A 49 -1.62 26.59 -2.73
CA ALA A 49 -0.97 27.31 -1.63
C ALA A 49 -1.94 27.61 -0.47
N ALA A 50 -3.17 27.99 -0.77
CA ALA A 50 -4.21 28.23 0.24
C ALA A 50 -4.66 26.92 0.94
N GLN A 51 -4.68 25.79 0.24
CA GLN A 51 -4.98 24.49 0.84
C GLN A 51 -3.86 23.95 1.74
N MET A 52 -2.59 24.33 1.48
CA MET A 52 -1.44 23.91 2.29
C MET A 52 -1.24 24.74 3.57
N GLY A 53 -2.10 25.72 3.85
CA GLY A 53 -1.98 26.56 5.05
C GLY A 53 -0.75 27.48 5.02
N ILE A 54 -0.11 27.63 3.88
CA ILE A 54 1.01 28.56 3.67
C ILE A 54 0.38 29.95 3.57
N VAL A 55 0.41 30.69 4.67
CA VAL A 55 0.00 32.10 4.68
C VAL A 55 1.07 32.88 3.92
N THR A 56 0.86 33.09 2.62
CA THR A 56 1.60 34.12 1.88
C THR A 56 1.16 35.47 2.40
N ARG A 57 1.80 35.94 3.47
CA ARG A 57 1.77 37.36 3.81
C ARG A 57 2.65 38.09 2.80
N PHE A 58 2.06 38.54 1.72
CA PHE A 58 2.66 39.61 0.96
C PHE A 58 2.64 40.84 1.86
N PRO A 59 3.77 41.55 2.07
CA PRO A 59 3.74 42.85 2.67
C PRO A 59 2.95 43.77 1.70
N THR A 60 1.74 44.12 2.07
CA THR A 60 0.89 45.04 1.29
C THR A 60 1.35 46.49 1.41
N ASP A 61 2.59 46.74 1.83
CA ASP A 61 3.11 48.10 2.04
C ASP A 61 4.51 48.26 1.42
N THR A 62 4.60 48.04 0.08
CA THR A 62 5.67 48.62 -0.69
C THR A 62 5.17 49.92 -1.31
N ARG A 63 5.12 50.98 -0.54
CA ARG A 63 5.12 52.32 -1.05
C ARG A 63 6.54 52.61 -1.55
N PHE A 64 6.79 52.44 -2.83
CA PHE A 64 7.91 53.12 -3.47
C PHE A 64 7.56 54.63 -3.51
N ILE A 65 7.93 55.35 -2.48
CA ILE A 65 7.96 56.79 -2.49
C ILE A 65 9.33 57.16 -3.11
N PHE A 66 9.35 57.44 -4.41
CA PHE A 66 10.49 58.09 -5.01
C PHE A 66 10.48 59.55 -4.54
N ASP A 67 11.33 59.86 -3.58
CA ASP A 67 11.71 61.26 -3.30
C ASP A 67 12.77 61.63 -4.37
N GLU A 68 12.44 62.60 -5.23
CA GLU A 68 13.33 63.02 -6.32
C GLU A 68 14.58 63.81 -5.87
N SER A 69 14.85 63.92 -4.56
CA SER A 69 15.88 64.80 -4.06
C SER A 69 17.27 64.18 -3.86
N GLU A 70 17.42 62.84 -3.74
CA GLU A 70 18.73 62.14 -3.81
C GLU A 70 18.53 60.69 -4.28
N PRO A 71 19.35 60.17 -5.24
CA PRO A 71 19.27 58.79 -5.62
C PRO A 71 19.86 57.93 -4.52
N GLU A 72 19.01 57.27 -3.72
CA GLU A 72 19.48 56.25 -2.75
C GLU A 72 20.21 55.14 -3.51
N SER A 73 21.43 54.83 -3.06
CA SER A 73 22.19 53.72 -3.59
C SER A 73 21.65 52.40 -3.04
N GLY A 74 21.40 51.41 -3.91
CA GLY A 74 20.82 50.13 -3.51
C GLY A 74 21.09 49.01 -4.52
N ILE A 75 20.79 47.78 -4.10
CA ILE A 75 20.76 46.62 -5.00
C ILE A 75 19.28 46.20 -5.16
N VAL A 76 18.84 46.14 -6.41
CA VAL A 76 17.52 45.60 -6.79
C VAL A 76 17.72 44.14 -7.20
N LEU A 77 16.96 43.25 -6.61
CA LEU A 77 17.00 41.80 -6.88
C LEU A 77 15.87 41.38 -7.84
N SER A 78 16.11 40.34 -8.61
CA SER A 78 15.08 39.75 -9.50
C SER A 78 13.90 39.20 -8.71
N TRP A 79 14.13 38.83 -7.47
CA TRP A 79 13.11 38.47 -6.48
C TRP A 79 13.65 38.68 -5.04
N TYR A 80 12.75 38.85 -4.07
CA TYR A 80 13.09 38.98 -2.66
C TYR A 80 12.61 37.77 -1.86
N ASP A 81 11.45 37.20 -2.24
CA ASP A 81 10.90 35.97 -1.68
C ASP A 81 10.56 35.03 -2.83
N ASN A 82 10.95 33.78 -2.73
CA ASN A 82 10.66 32.75 -3.71
C ASN A 82 10.44 31.40 -3.03
N THR A 83 9.77 30.49 -3.73
CA THR A 83 9.55 29.12 -3.29
C THR A 83 9.92 28.17 -4.43
N THR A 84 10.63 27.09 -4.10
CA THR A 84 10.94 26.02 -5.04
C THR A 84 10.59 24.66 -4.44
N GLU A 85 10.21 23.72 -5.29
CA GLU A 85 9.91 22.35 -4.89
C GLU A 85 11.05 21.41 -5.32
N LEU A 86 11.41 20.48 -4.43
CA LEU A 86 12.27 19.35 -4.77
C LEU A 86 11.39 18.26 -5.40
N LYS A 87 11.72 17.82 -6.59
CA LYS A 87 11.11 16.66 -7.23
C LYS A 87 12.17 15.59 -7.43
N ASP A 88 11.95 14.40 -6.85
CA ASP A 88 12.98 13.35 -6.81
C ASP A 88 14.31 13.85 -6.19
N GLY A 89 14.24 14.76 -5.22
CA GLY A 89 15.41 15.36 -4.57
C GLY A 89 16.14 16.43 -5.41
N VAL A 90 15.58 16.86 -6.55
CA VAL A 90 16.18 17.85 -7.43
C VAL A 90 15.23 19.04 -7.59
N ALA A 91 15.75 20.25 -7.33
CA ALA A 91 15.02 21.48 -7.64
C ALA A 91 15.14 21.87 -9.12
N GLN A 92 14.17 22.62 -9.62
CA GLN A 92 14.33 23.31 -10.91
C GLN A 92 15.45 24.35 -10.80
N PRO A 93 16.22 24.57 -11.88
CA PRO A 93 17.25 25.60 -11.89
C PRO A 93 16.67 26.97 -11.53
N LEU A 94 17.28 27.64 -10.56
CA LEU A 94 16.88 28.94 -10.04
C LEU A 94 18.07 29.89 -10.13
N LYS A 95 17.79 31.16 -10.47
CA LYS A 95 18.81 32.21 -10.52
C LYS A 95 18.35 33.44 -9.75
N LEU A 96 19.23 33.99 -8.94
CA LEU A 96 19.07 35.30 -8.30
C LEU A 96 19.94 36.31 -9.02
N GLU A 97 19.31 37.29 -9.64
CA GLU A 97 20.00 38.37 -10.32
C GLU A 97 19.89 39.66 -9.51
N GLY A 98 20.96 40.44 -9.50
CA GLY A 98 21.00 41.71 -8.79
C GLY A 98 21.47 42.83 -9.72
N ALA A 99 20.93 44.03 -9.53
CA ALA A 99 21.35 45.25 -10.23
C ALA A 99 21.68 46.38 -9.23
N LEU A 100 22.91 46.85 -9.24
CA LEU A 100 23.35 47.97 -8.39
C LEU A 100 22.90 49.32 -8.94
N TYR A 101 22.33 50.13 -8.07
CA TYR A 101 21.87 51.50 -8.40
C TYR A 101 22.57 52.52 -7.49
N PRO A 102 22.93 53.75 -7.95
CA PRO A 102 22.75 54.27 -9.33
C PRO A 102 23.78 53.67 -10.32
N ILE A 103 23.45 53.77 -11.62
CA ILE A 103 24.27 53.21 -12.71
C ILE A 103 25.68 53.85 -12.79
N THR A 104 25.88 54.98 -12.10
CA THR A 104 27.15 55.74 -12.06
C THR A 104 28.22 55.09 -11.17
N ILE A 105 27.88 54.08 -10.37
CA ILE A 105 28.85 53.33 -9.55
C ILE A 105 29.79 52.58 -10.49
N LYS A 106 31.12 52.81 -10.32
CA LYS A 106 32.17 52.31 -11.23
C LYS A 106 32.40 50.81 -11.12
N ASP A 107 32.45 50.26 -9.89
CA ASP A 107 32.54 48.84 -9.65
C ASP A 107 31.13 48.30 -9.34
N ARG A 108 30.61 47.48 -10.23
CA ARG A 108 29.26 46.97 -10.19
C ARG A 108 29.20 45.46 -9.89
N ASN A 109 30.33 44.85 -9.57
CA ASN A 109 30.40 43.44 -9.27
C ASN A 109 29.62 43.14 -7.98
N LEU A 110 28.81 42.10 -8.03
CA LEU A 110 28.04 41.62 -6.91
C LEU A 110 28.60 40.25 -6.46
N THR A 111 28.66 40.08 -5.17
CA THR A 111 28.96 38.80 -4.53
C THR A 111 27.66 38.24 -3.92
N PHE A 112 27.56 36.93 -3.90
CA PHE A 112 26.40 36.20 -3.41
C PHE A 112 26.83 35.25 -2.29
N GLU A 113 26.10 35.26 -1.18
CA GLU A 113 26.35 34.37 -0.04
C GLU A 113 25.05 33.70 0.38
N SER A 114 25.12 32.42 0.75
CA SER A 114 24.02 31.65 1.32
C SER A 114 24.19 31.58 2.84
N SER A 115 23.12 31.80 3.59
CA SER A 115 23.10 31.63 5.03
C SER A 115 23.14 30.16 5.48
N ASP A 116 22.77 29.24 4.58
CA ASP A 116 22.80 27.79 4.83
C ASP A 116 23.13 27.02 3.54
N THR A 117 24.42 26.75 3.32
CA THR A 117 24.93 26.03 2.15
C THR A 117 24.53 24.54 2.14
N GLU A 118 24.06 23.99 3.25
CA GLU A 118 23.49 22.66 3.33
C GLU A 118 22.08 22.61 2.76
N CYS A 119 21.30 23.69 2.90
CA CYS A 119 19.99 23.83 2.30
C CYS A 119 20.05 24.25 0.83
N ALA A 120 20.83 25.32 0.51
CA ALA A 120 21.06 25.75 -0.85
C ALA A 120 22.40 26.46 -1.02
N GLU A 121 23.07 26.20 -2.11
CA GLU A 121 24.27 26.92 -2.56
C GLU A 121 23.89 27.98 -3.61
N ILE A 122 24.68 29.04 -3.69
CA ILE A 122 24.59 30.05 -4.74
C ILE A 122 26.01 30.32 -5.27
N ASP A 123 26.17 30.32 -6.60
CA ASP A 123 27.45 30.60 -7.23
C ASP A 123 27.66 32.09 -7.51
N SER A 124 28.84 32.45 -8.01
CA SER A 124 29.21 33.83 -8.35
C SER A 124 28.34 34.45 -9.47
N ASP A 125 27.67 33.62 -10.25
CA ASP A 125 26.78 34.06 -11.34
C ASP A 125 25.31 34.16 -10.87
N GLY A 126 25.05 33.85 -9.57
CA GLY A 126 23.73 33.87 -8.96
C GLY A 126 22.89 32.61 -9.22
N ASN A 127 23.47 31.52 -9.75
CA ASN A 127 22.77 30.27 -9.93
C ASN A 127 22.64 29.56 -8.57
N ILE A 128 21.44 29.08 -8.27
CA ILE A 128 21.08 28.44 -6.99
C ILE A 128 20.89 26.96 -7.20
N ILE A 129 21.51 26.17 -6.31
CA ILE A 129 21.33 24.72 -6.20
C ILE A 129 20.67 24.42 -4.86
N ALA A 130 19.37 24.18 -4.86
CA ALA A 130 18.65 23.73 -3.66
C ALA A 130 18.90 22.23 -3.42
N LYS A 131 19.24 21.86 -2.17
CA LYS A 131 19.71 20.52 -1.79
C LYS A 131 18.75 19.80 -0.86
N LYS A 132 18.16 20.50 0.11
CA LYS A 132 17.21 19.94 1.07
C LYS A 132 16.13 20.96 1.45
N PRO A 133 14.97 20.50 1.95
CA PRO A 133 13.90 21.39 2.41
C PRO A 133 14.39 22.31 3.52
N GLY A 134 13.92 23.55 3.49
CA GLY A 134 14.27 24.55 4.50
C GLY A 134 14.07 25.96 3.97
N SER A 135 14.43 26.93 4.80
CA SER A 135 14.41 28.37 4.46
C SER A 135 15.83 28.89 4.44
N VAL A 136 16.20 29.55 3.36
CA VAL A 136 17.55 30.10 3.17
C VAL A 136 17.47 31.58 2.87
N GLU A 137 18.32 32.36 3.52
CA GLU A 137 18.57 33.77 3.19
C GLU A 137 19.80 33.85 2.27
N PHE A 138 19.68 34.55 1.16
CA PHE A 138 20.82 34.94 0.32
C PHE A 138 21.14 36.39 0.54
N ILE A 139 22.43 36.70 0.75
CA ILE A 139 22.95 38.05 0.89
C ILE A 139 23.68 38.39 -0.42
N VAL A 140 23.22 39.48 -1.07
CA VAL A 140 23.86 40.01 -2.26
C VAL A 140 24.56 41.30 -1.87
N LYS A 141 25.87 41.42 -2.16
CA LYS A 141 26.70 42.53 -1.70
C LYS A 141 27.53 43.08 -2.82
N ASN A 142 27.69 44.39 -2.86
CA ASN A 142 28.74 45.05 -3.62
C ASN A 142 29.89 45.42 -2.70
N GLU A 143 31.03 44.80 -2.89
CA GLU A 143 32.19 44.96 -2.01
C GLU A 143 32.78 46.38 -2.00
N PHE A 144 32.66 47.10 -3.14
CA PHE A 144 33.19 48.45 -3.27
C PHE A 144 32.39 49.48 -2.46
N THR A 145 31.05 49.38 -2.51
CA THR A 145 30.15 50.34 -1.84
C THR A 145 29.72 49.87 -0.45
N GLY A 146 29.84 48.58 -0.17
CA GLY A 146 29.31 47.94 1.07
C GLY A 146 27.80 47.78 1.06
N ILE A 147 27.11 48.10 -0.01
CA ILE A 147 25.66 47.99 -0.14
C ILE A 147 25.28 46.49 -0.16
N THR A 148 24.24 46.13 0.56
CA THR A 148 23.72 44.76 0.63
C THR A 148 22.22 44.72 0.35
N ALA A 149 21.76 43.58 -0.23
CA ALA A 149 20.34 43.24 -0.32
C ALA A 149 20.16 41.77 0.07
N LYS A 150 18.95 41.40 0.50
CA LYS A 150 18.62 40.06 0.96
C LYS A 150 17.46 39.48 0.15
N ALA A 151 17.57 38.20 -0.14
CA ALA A 151 16.48 37.40 -0.72
C ALA A 151 16.24 36.14 0.12
N TYR A 152 15.01 35.66 0.16
CA TYR A 152 14.61 34.50 0.95
C TYR A 152 14.05 33.42 0.03
N LEU A 153 14.57 32.19 0.15
CA LEU A 153 14.10 31.02 -0.61
C LEU A 153 13.50 30.00 0.37
N GLN A 154 12.25 29.65 0.15
CA GLN A 154 11.62 28.51 0.78
C GLN A 154 11.76 27.30 -0.14
N ILE A 155 12.42 26.24 0.35
CA ILE A 155 12.58 24.98 -0.37
C ILE A 155 11.59 23.99 0.24
N ILE A 156 10.71 23.44 -0.59
CA ILE A 156 9.65 22.51 -0.19
C ILE A 156 9.96 21.14 -0.77
N GLN A 157 9.84 20.10 0.03
CA GLN A 157 9.77 18.72 -0.42
C GLN A 157 8.31 18.26 -0.34
N PRO A 158 7.60 18.13 -1.46
CA PRO A 158 6.23 17.64 -1.48
C PRO A 158 6.14 16.19 -1.04
N VAL A 159 4.96 15.77 -0.58
CA VAL A 159 4.62 14.37 -0.43
C VAL A 159 4.45 13.74 -1.82
N GLU A 160 5.14 12.63 -2.07
CA GLU A 160 5.09 11.88 -3.33
C GLU A 160 4.38 10.54 -3.16
N GLY A 161 4.18 10.08 -1.91
CA GLY A 161 3.49 8.84 -1.62
C GLY A 161 3.08 8.70 -0.16
N PHE A 162 2.03 7.89 0.06
CA PHE A 162 1.52 7.59 1.39
C PHE A 162 1.00 6.16 1.45
N TYR A 163 1.44 5.39 2.44
CA TYR A 163 0.90 4.07 2.73
C TYR A 163 0.87 3.79 4.24
N ILE A 164 0.20 2.71 4.64
CA ILE A 164 0.08 2.26 6.03
C ILE A 164 0.75 0.90 6.15
N LYS A 165 1.73 0.75 7.07
CA LYS A 165 2.44 -0.52 7.30
C LYS A 165 1.53 -1.58 7.90
N ASN A 166 0.77 -1.21 8.93
CA ASN A 166 -0.17 -2.08 9.63
C ASN A 166 -1.61 -1.85 9.13
N SER A 167 -1.83 -2.07 7.84
CA SER A 167 -3.13 -1.83 7.19
C SER A 167 -4.26 -2.76 7.65
N ALA A 168 -3.97 -3.74 8.51
CA ALA A 168 -4.93 -4.63 9.15
C ALA A 168 -4.62 -4.75 10.65
N ILE A 169 -5.60 -4.43 11.50
CA ILE A 169 -5.47 -4.43 12.97
C ILE A 169 -6.64 -5.17 13.60
N ASN A 170 -6.34 -6.13 14.48
CA ASN A 170 -7.33 -6.73 15.36
C ASN A 170 -7.27 -6.10 16.75
N LEU A 171 -8.41 -5.74 17.29
CA LEU A 171 -8.59 -5.22 18.65
C LEU A 171 -9.66 -6.03 19.36
N TYR A 172 -9.49 -6.24 20.67
CA TYR A 172 -10.61 -6.61 21.53
C TYR A 172 -11.38 -5.36 21.94
N ILE A 173 -12.68 -5.50 22.17
CA ILE A 173 -13.53 -4.39 22.65
C ILE A 173 -13.02 -3.81 23.97
N THR A 174 -12.27 -4.60 24.74
CA THR A 174 -11.67 -4.24 26.03
C THR A 174 -10.27 -3.62 25.90
N ASP A 175 -9.70 -3.57 24.70
CA ASP A 175 -8.37 -3.00 24.50
C ASP A 175 -8.39 -1.47 24.72
N THR A 176 -7.26 -0.95 25.19
CA THR A 176 -7.04 0.49 25.33
C THR A 176 -6.85 1.17 23.96
N GLY A 177 -6.65 0.40 22.89
CA GLY A 177 -6.49 0.86 21.53
C GLY A 177 -5.18 0.40 20.89
N ALA A 178 -4.96 0.85 19.65
CA ALA A 178 -3.73 0.63 18.88
C ALA A 178 -3.42 1.87 18.04
N ARG A 179 -2.23 1.92 17.47
CA ARG A 179 -1.83 3.01 16.60
C ARG A 179 -1.63 2.52 15.16
N ILE A 180 -2.14 3.31 14.21
CA ILE A 180 -1.85 3.14 12.79
C ILE A 180 -0.43 3.61 12.51
N GLU A 181 0.31 2.89 11.66
CA GLU A 181 1.68 3.20 11.27
C GLU A 181 1.72 3.78 9.85
N PRO A 182 1.61 5.13 9.74
CA PRO A 182 1.71 5.78 8.45
C PRO A 182 3.16 5.85 7.97
N VAL A 183 3.35 5.76 6.66
CA VAL A 183 4.62 6.07 6.00
C VAL A 183 4.36 7.05 4.89
N ILE A 184 5.03 8.18 4.96
CA ILE A 184 5.02 9.23 3.94
C ILE A 184 6.35 9.18 3.20
N TYR A 185 6.28 9.30 1.90
CA TYR A 185 7.45 9.36 1.03
C TYR A 185 7.47 10.69 0.26
N PRO A 186 8.65 11.31 0.16
CA PRO A 186 9.87 10.99 0.90
C PRO A 186 9.76 11.35 2.39
N GLU A 187 10.60 10.73 3.24
CA GLU A 187 10.54 10.90 4.70
C GLU A 187 10.76 12.35 5.15
N ASN A 188 11.53 13.10 4.38
CA ASN A 188 11.83 14.52 4.61
C ASN A 188 10.78 15.48 4.01
N SER A 189 9.57 15.00 3.67
CA SER A 189 8.48 15.85 3.17
C SER A 189 8.18 17.00 4.12
N THR A 190 8.03 18.21 3.58
CA THR A 190 7.86 19.45 4.36
C THR A 190 6.56 19.46 5.15
N ASN A 191 5.50 18.87 4.61
CA ASN A 191 4.21 18.74 5.29
C ASN A 191 3.74 17.30 5.33
N SER A 192 4.03 16.61 6.42
CA SER A 192 3.66 15.22 6.69
C SER A 192 2.32 15.06 7.44
N THR A 193 1.50 16.11 7.50
CA THR A 193 0.21 16.06 8.20
C THR A 193 -0.77 15.10 7.54
N ILE A 194 -1.36 14.20 8.34
CA ILE A 194 -2.39 13.25 7.89
C ILE A 194 -3.69 13.55 8.60
N LYS A 195 -4.79 13.57 7.86
CA LYS A 195 -6.16 13.65 8.39
C LYS A 195 -6.72 12.23 8.45
N TRP A 196 -7.10 11.81 9.65
CA TRP A 196 -7.65 10.49 9.90
C TRP A 196 -9.16 10.53 10.08
N PHE A 197 -9.84 9.52 9.52
CA PHE A 197 -11.26 9.34 9.79
C PHE A 197 -11.68 7.88 9.73
N SER A 198 -12.60 7.45 10.61
CA SER A 198 -13.22 6.13 10.59
C SER A 198 -14.54 6.18 9.81
N LYS A 199 -14.74 5.23 8.87
CA LYS A 199 -16.01 5.07 8.15
C LYS A 199 -17.12 4.54 9.05
N ASN A 200 -16.78 3.90 10.19
CA ASN A 200 -17.76 3.41 11.15
C ASN A 200 -17.31 3.69 12.59
N LYS A 201 -17.65 4.86 13.10
CA LYS A 201 -17.33 5.27 14.48
C LYS A 201 -18.06 4.48 15.56
N LYS A 202 -19.07 3.67 15.20
CA LYS A 202 -19.73 2.77 16.15
C LYS A 202 -18.90 1.50 16.41
N ILE A 203 -17.91 1.21 15.57
CA ILE A 203 -16.99 0.09 15.71
C ILE A 203 -15.64 0.57 16.23
N VAL A 204 -15.05 1.57 15.58
CA VAL A 204 -13.76 2.14 15.99
C VAL A 204 -13.73 3.65 15.75
N GLU A 205 -13.22 4.38 16.69
CA GLU A 205 -12.83 5.78 16.54
C GLU A 205 -11.33 5.89 16.27
N VAL A 206 -10.93 6.94 15.57
CA VAL A 206 -9.52 7.29 15.32
C VAL A 206 -9.32 8.76 15.62
N ASP A 207 -8.25 9.09 16.33
CA ASP A 207 -7.85 10.48 16.56
C ASP A 207 -6.90 10.98 15.45
N GLN A 208 -6.53 12.26 15.49
CA GLN A 208 -5.67 12.86 14.47
C GLN A 208 -4.18 12.45 14.60
N THR A 209 -3.82 11.66 15.61
CA THR A 209 -2.50 11.02 15.72
C THR A 209 -2.48 9.60 15.16
N GLY A 210 -3.63 9.11 14.65
CA GLY A 210 -3.80 7.74 14.16
C GLY A 210 -4.00 6.70 15.27
N HIS A 211 -4.31 7.12 16.50
CA HIS A 211 -4.65 6.21 17.60
C HIS A 211 -6.10 5.75 17.46
N LEU A 212 -6.28 4.42 17.44
CA LEU A 212 -7.57 3.73 17.34
C LEU A 212 -8.14 3.45 18.71
N ARG A 213 -9.46 3.63 18.88
CA ARG A 213 -10.20 3.24 20.08
C ARG A 213 -11.37 2.34 19.70
N PRO A 214 -11.42 1.07 20.16
CA PRO A 214 -12.56 0.20 19.91
C PRO A 214 -13.81 0.70 20.64
N ILE A 215 -14.97 0.66 19.96
CA ILE A 215 -16.25 1.15 20.47
C ILE A 215 -17.30 0.04 20.44
N GLY A 216 -17.31 -0.79 19.41
CA GLY A 216 -18.23 -1.90 19.22
C GLY A 216 -17.61 -2.95 18.33
N THR A 217 -18.17 -4.15 18.35
CA THR A 217 -17.65 -5.28 17.58
C THR A 217 -17.96 -5.17 16.09
N GLY A 218 -17.08 -5.73 15.26
CA GLY A 218 -17.21 -5.78 13.81
C GLY A 218 -16.02 -5.16 13.11
N MET A 219 -16.16 -4.96 11.79
CA MET A 219 -15.10 -4.38 10.96
C MET A 219 -15.39 -2.92 10.59
N ALA A 220 -14.35 -2.10 10.63
CA ALA A 220 -14.38 -0.73 10.17
C ALA A 220 -13.16 -0.42 9.29
N GLU A 221 -13.36 0.38 8.27
CA GLU A 221 -12.29 0.97 7.47
C GLU A 221 -11.94 2.34 8.05
N VAL A 222 -10.67 2.54 8.37
CA VAL A 222 -10.11 3.83 8.77
C VAL A 222 -9.26 4.35 7.62
N VAL A 223 -9.46 5.61 7.25
CA VAL A 223 -8.80 6.25 6.12
C VAL A 223 -7.91 7.38 6.61
N GLY A 224 -6.67 7.39 6.16
CA GLY A 224 -5.75 8.52 6.26
C GLY A 224 -5.66 9.26 4.93
N THR A 225 -5.59 10.59 4.98
CA THR A 225 -5.38 11.44 3.81
C THR A 225 -4.31 12.46 4.14
N THR A 226 -3.24 12.54 3.33
CA THR A 226 -2.21 13.57 3.52
C THR A 226 -2.75 14.95 3.20
N ALA A 227 -2.34 15.96 3.97
CA ALA A 227 -2.71 17.35 3.74
C ALA A 227 -2.04 17.90 2.46
N ASP A 228 -0.84 17.43 2.18
CA ASP A 228 -0.11 17.69 0.95
C ASP A 228 -0.30 16.54 -0.04
N GLY A 229 -0.60 16.86 -1.31
CA GLY A 229 -0.81 15.90 -2.39
C GLY A 229 -2.13 15.12 -2.32
N GLY A 230 -2.83 15.07 -1.18
CA GLY A 230 -4.13 14.39 -1.03
C GLY A 230 -4.07 12.86 -1.19
N TYR A 231 -2.90 12.25 -0.96
CA TYR A 231 -2.73 10.80 -1.00
C TYR A 231 -3.55 10.11 0.08
N THR A 232 -4.17 8.99 -0.25
CA THR A 232 -5.02 8.24 0.68
C THR A 232 -4.51 6.83 0.90
N ALA A 233 -4.62 6.36 2.16
CA ALA A 233 -4.37 4.96 2.51
C ALA A 233 -5.42 4.49 3.53
N LYS A 234 -5.64 3.16 3.58
CA LYS A 234 -6.69 2.54 4.37
C LYS A 234 -6.09 1.58 5.39
N CYS A 235 -6.71 1.53 6.58
CA CYS A 235 -6.47 0.52 7.60
C CYS A 235 -7.80 -0.17 7.92
N PHE A 236 -7.83 -1.49 7.86
CA PHE A 236 -8.99 -2.29 8.25
C PHE A 236 -8.83 -2.70 9.71
N VAL A 237 -9.81 -2.34 10.52
CA VAL A 237 -9.81 -2.64 11.96
C VAL A 237 -10.94 -3.60 12.25
N ASN A 238 -10.60 -4.77 12.79
CA ASN A 238 -11.56 -5.75 13.25
C ASN A 238 -11.61 -5.71 14.78
N VAL A 239 -12.76 -5.33 15.32
CA VAL A 239 -13.00 -5.30 16.77
C VAL A 239 -13.78 -6.54 17.19
N ILE A 240 -13.20 -7.34 18.08
CA ILE A 240 -13.69 -8.65 18.52
C ILE A 240 -14.19 -8.58 19.97
N ASN A 241 -15.24 -9.32 20.29
CA ASN A 241 -15.72 -9.49 21.65
C ASN A 241 -15.48 -10.91 22.13
N GLU A 242 -14.71 -11.10 23.18
CA GLU A 242 -14.42 -12.39 23.78
C GLU A 242 -15.67 -13.12 24.34
N THR A 243 -16.79 -12.43 24.49
CA THR A 243 -18.02 -12.98 25.08
C THR A 243 -19.02 -13.52 24.06
N ILE A 244 -18.78 -13.35 22.74
CA ILE A 244 -19.70 -13.84 21.71
C ILE A 244 -19.64 -15.36 21.67
N LYS A 245 -20.79 -16.00 21.96
CA LYS A 245 -20.98 -17.45 21.89
C LYS A 245 -21.53 -17.88 20.55
N ALA A 246 -21.33 -19.15 20.23
CA ALA A 246 -21.99 -19.77 19.09
C ALA A 246 -23.51 -19.77 19.28
N GLU A 247 -24.24 -19.36 18.26
CA GLU A 247 -25.70 -19.39 18.18
C GLU A 247 -26.19 -20.60 17.38
N SER A 248 -25.43 -21.00 16.36
CA SER A 248 -25.71 -22.18 15.55
C SER A 248 -24.45 -22.79 14.94
N VAL A 249 -24.54 -24.06 14.56
CA VAL A 249 -23.58 -24.82 13.78
C VAL A 249 -24.29 -25.29 12.52
N SER A 250 -23.61 -25.33 11.37
CA SER A 250 -24.14 -25.87 10.12
C SER A 250 -23.10 -26.75 9.44
N ILE A 251 -23.46 -27.99 9.13
CA ILE A 251 -22.64 -28.91 8.33
C ILE A 251 -22.77 -28.52 6.86
N LEU A 252 -21.62 -28.21 6.22
CA LEU A 252 -21.58 -27.63 4.89
C LEU A 252 -21.74 -28.64 3.75
N ASN A 253 -21.31 -29.88 4.00
CA ASN A 253 -21.37 -30.97 3.04
C ASN A 253 -21.76 -32.27 3.74
N LYS A 254 -22.78 -32.93 3.23
CA LYS A 254 -23.27 -34.22 3.72
C LYS A 254 -23.15 -35.25 2.61
N PRO A 255 -22.96 -36.55 2.89
CA PRO A 255 -23.01 -37.58 1.86
C PRO A 255 -24.34 -37.53 1.08
N GLU A 256 -24.27 -37.58 -0.25
CA GLU A 256 -25.46 -37.66 -1.10
C GLU A 256 -25.97 -39.11 -1.25
N ALA A 257 -25.15 -40.09 -0.89
CA ALA A 257 -25.44 -41.52 -0.97
C ALA A 257 -24.87 -42.25 0.25
N ASN A 258 -25.31 -43.50 0.44
CA ASN A 258 -24.77 -44.37 1.48
C ASN A 258 -23.28 -44.61 1.28
N LEU A 259 -22.53 -44.65 2.37
CA LEU A 259 -21.12 -45.01 2.34
C LEU A 259 -20.95 -46.53 2.19
N LYS A 260 -19.87 -46.93 1.54
CA LYS A 260 -19.43 -48.33 1.52
C LYS A 260 -18.48 -48.62 2.69
N ILE A 261 -18.29 -49.90 3.04
CA ILE A 261 -17.30 -50.30 4.06
C ILE A 261 -15.90 -49.87 3.60
N GLY A 262 -15.22 -49.09 4.45
CA GLY A 262 -13.89 -48.54 4.19
C GLY A 262 -13.90 -47.19 3.41
N GLU A 263 -15.02 -46.79 2.84
CA GLU A 263 -15.17 -45.51 2.19
C GLU A 263 -15.00 -44.35 3.17
N LYS A 264 -14.31 -43.30 2.75
CA LYS A 264 -14.04 -42.11 3.55
C LYS A 264 -14.60 -40.89 2.88
N MET A 265 -15.09 -39.94 3.67
CA MET A 265 -15.50 -38.62 3.22
C MET A 265 -15.11 -37.57 4.26
N ARG A 266 -14.61 -36.42 3.79
CA ARG A 266 -14.34 -35.27 4.64
C ARG A 266 -15.59 -34.41 4.75
N ILE A 267 -16.05 -34.16 5.98
CA ILE A 267 -17.16 -33.25 6.28
C ILE A 267 -16.64 -31.99 6.94
N LEU A 268 -17.32 -30.88 6.69
CA LEU A 268 -16.98 -29.54 7.20
C LEU A 268 -18.19 -28.94 7.91
N ALA A 269 -17.95 -28.12 8.91
CA ALA A 269 -18.96 -27.32 9.57
C ALA A 269 -18.55 -25.85 9.65
N SER A 270 -19.53 -24.97 9.61
CA SER A 270 -19.39 -23.56 9.94
C SER A 270 -20.15 -23.23 11.22
N ILE A 271 -19.82 -22.08 11.82
CA ILE A 271 -20.42 -21.59 13.05
C ILE A 271 -20.95 -20.18 12.85
N PHE A 272 -22.07 -19.84 13.47
CA PHE A 272 -22.63 -18.50 13.46
C PHE A 272 -22.84 -17.99 14.89
N PRO A 273 -22.55 -16.69 15.16
CA PRO A 273 -21.93 -15.74 14.25
C PRO A 273 -20.44 -16.07 14.01
N ALA A 274 -19.89 -15.65 12.85
CA ALA A 274 -18.51 -15.95 12.45
C ALA A 274 -17.44 -15.37 13.40
N ASN A 275 -17.78 -14.35 14.21
CA ASN A 275 -16.95 -13.73 15.22
C ASN A 275 -17.12 -14.35 16.62
N THR A 276 -17.67 -15.58 16.72
CA THR A 276 -17.72 -16.36 17.96
C THR A 276 -16.33 -16.55 18.55
N ARG A 277 -16.25 -16.51 19.90
CA ARG A 277 -14.99 -16.66 20.66
C ARG A 277 -14.31 -17.99 20.40
N ASN A 278 -15.08 -19.09 20.50
CA ASN A 278 -14.58 -20.45 20.31
C ASN A 278 -15.10 -21.03 18.99
N LYS A 279 -14.19 -21.19 18.04
CA LYS A 279 -14.46 -21.73 16.71
C LYS A 279 -14.10 -23.20 16.56
N ASN A 280 -13.95 -23.91 17.70
CA ASN A 280 -13.66 -25.32 17.68
C ASN A 280 -14.96 -26.13 17.50
N ILE A 281 -14.85 -27.19 16.72
CA ILE A 281 -15.90 -28.20 16.53
C ILE A 281 -15.42 -29.54 17.02
N GLU A 282 -16.24 -30.18 17.85
CA GLU A 282 -16.12 -31.57 18.21
C GLU A 282 -16.98 -32.43 17.29
N TRP A 283 -16.36 -33.37 16.61
CA TRP A 283 -17.03 -34.36 15.79
C TRP A 283 -17.30 -35.64 16.61
N VAL A 284 -18.52 -36.11 16.59
CA VAL A 284 -18.94 -37.29 17.37
C VAL A 284 -19.83 -38.18 16.50
N SER A 285 -19.59 -39.47 16.50
CA SER A 285 -20.49 -40.47 15.96
C SER A 285 -21.36 -41.08 17.06
N SER A 286 -22.63 -41.35 16.79
CA SER A 286 -23.50 -42.09 17.71
C SER A 286 -23.08 -43.57 17.84
N ASP A 287 -22.41 -44.09 16.80
CA ASP A 287 -21.89 -45.47 16.79
C ASP A 287 -20.61 -45.55 15.94
N GLU A 288 -19.46 -45.51 16.59
CA GLU A 288 -18.15 -45.60 15.97
C GLU A 288 -17.88 -46.96 15.30
N SER A 289 -18.64 -48.02 15.66
CA SER A 289 -18.53 -49.32 15.00
C SER A 289 -19.21 -49.35 13.65
N VAL A 290 -20.16 -48.43 13.38
CA VAL A 290 -20.84 -48.25 12.09
C VAL A 290 -20.16 -47.16 11.27
N VAL A 291 -19.95 -45.97 11.84
CA VAL A 291 -19.29 -44.85 11.23
C VAL A 291 -18.29 -44.24 12.20
N SER A 292 -17.03 -44.31 11.90
CA SER A 292 -16.02 -43.59 12.67
C SER A 292 -15.84 -42.16 12.15
N VAL A 293 -15.53 -41.21 13.05
CA VAL A 293 -15.23 -39.81 12.68
C VAL A 293 -13.95 -39.32 13.35
N SER A 294 -13.07 -38.71 12.61
CA SER A 294 -11.83 -38.12 13.14
C SER A 294 -12.05 -36.69 13.64
N LYS A 295 -11.11 -36.15 14.44
CA LYS A 295 -11.10 -34.74 14.86
C LYS A 295 -11.10 -33.75 13.71
N ALA A 296 -10.60 -34.14 12.54
CA ALA A 296 -10.57 -33.33 11.34
C ALA A 296 -11.81 -33.54 10.44
N GLY A 297 -12.88 -34.12 10.94
CA GLY A 297 -14.12 -34.33 10.21
C GLY A 297 -14.04 -35.41 9.12
N MET A 298 -13.08 -36.36 9.21
CA MET A 298 -13.05 -37.51 8.29
C MET A 298 -13.98 -38.58 8.81
N ILE A 299 -15.12 -38.83 8.14
CA ILE A 299 -15.98 -39.98 8.38
C ILE A 299 -15.51 -41.17 7.57
N LYS A 300 -15.70 -42.39 8.11
CA LYS A 300 -15.38 -43.66 7.46
C LYS A 300 -16.46 -44.68 7.76
N GLY A 301 -17.00 -45.32 6.74
CA GLY A 301 -17.88 -46.48 6.88
C GLY A 301 -17.08 -47.67 7.45
N VAL A 302 -17.52 -48.23 8.57
CA VAL A 302 -16.83 -49.32 9.27
C VAL A 302 -17.57 -50.64 9.06
N GLN A 303 -18.86 -50.68 9.39
CA GLN A 303 -19.72 -51.85 9.17
C GLN A 303 -21.13 -51.43 8.74
N PRO A 304 -21.93 -52.34 8.17
CA PRO A 304 -23.29 -52.01 7.74
C PRO A 304 -24.15 -51.52 8.88
N GLY A 305 -24.95 -50.49 8.63
CA GLY A 305 -25.84 -49.89 9.62
C GLY A 305 -26.04 -48.40 9.38
N THR A 306 -26.68 -47.73 10.32
CA THR A 306 -26.86 -46.29 10.30
C THR A 306 -26.37 -45.67 11.60
N ALA A 307 -25.55 -44.62 11.52
CA ALA A 307 -25.12 -43.84 12.67
C ALA A 307 -25.32 -42.36 12.42
N THR A 308 -25.63 -41.59 13.47
CA THR A 308 -25.74 -40.14 13.39
C THR A 308 -24.39 -39.50 13.69
N VAL A 309 -23.94 -38.61 12.81
CA VAL A 309 -22.72 -37.83 12.99
C VAL A 309 -23.07 -36.40 13.40
N TYR A 310 -22.45 -35.93 14.47
CA TYR A 310 -22.68 -34.63 15.09
C TYR A 310 -21.46 -33.72 14.88
N ALA A 311 -21.74 -32.46 14.57
CA ALA A 311 -20.81 -31.36 14.70
C ALA A 311 -21.22 -30.48 15.87
N LYS A 312 -20.49 -30.53 17.00
CA LYS A 312 -20.84 -29.81 18.22
C LYS A 312 -19.91 -28.64 18.46
N SER A 313 -20.47 -27.45 18.71
CA SER A 313 -19.68 -26.32 19.22
C SER A 313 -19.43 -26.46 20.73
N TYR A 314 -18.37 -25.80 21.20
CA TYR A 314 -18.07 -25.71 22.62
C TYR A 314 -19.19 -25.04 23.45
N ASP A 315 -19.91 -24.09 22.84
CA ASP A 315 -20.96 -23.30 23.49
C ASP A 315 -22.33 -24.02 23.54
N GLY A 316 -22.45 -25.22 22.98
CA GLY A 316 -23.63 -26.06 23.05
C GLY A 316 -24.38 -26.30 21.73
N PRO A 317 -24.55 -25.31 20.80
CA PRO A 317 -25.18 -25.58 19.53
C PRO A 317 -24.49 -26.67 18.73
N TYR A 318 -25.29 -27.47 18.01
CA TYR A 318 -24.79 -28.53 17.16
C TYR A 318 -25.66 -28.66 15.88
N ASP A 319 -25.11 -29.28 14.83
CA ASP A 319 -25.82 -29.86 13.69
C ASP A 319 -25.47 -31.34 13.57
N CYS A 320 -26.35 -32.12 12.94
CA CYS A 320 -26.13 -33.56 12.76
C CYS A 320 -26.80 -34.06 11.47
N PHE A 321 -26.42 -35.27 11.07
CA PHE A 321 -27.05 -36.02 9.99
C PHE A 321 -26.79 -37.50 10.12
N ASP A 322 -27.67 -38.30 9.55
CA ASP A 322 -27.54 -39.75 9.55
C ASP A 322 -26.68 -40.21 8.39
N VAL A 323 -25.79 -41.16 8.65
CA VAL A 323 -24.92 -41.80 7.66
C VAL A 323 -25.26 -43.29 7.65
N THR A 324 -25.69 -43.81 6.53
CA THR A 324 -25.91 -45.23 6.31
C THR A 324 -24.68 -45.84 5.62
N VAL A 325 -24.25 -46.99 6.10
CA VAL A 325 -23.16 -47.78 5.51
C VAL A 325 -23.75 -49.04 4.87
N ASP A 326 -23.52 -49.21 3.57
CA ASP A 326 -23.91 -50.41 2.83
C ASP A 326 -22.93 -51.56 3.13
N GLY A 327 -23.41 -52.80 3.07
CA GLY A 327 -22.59 -54.01 3.32
C GLY A 327 -21.56 -54.31 2.21
N VAL A 328 -21.30 -53.39 1.32
CA VAL A 328 -20.37 -53.56 0.19
C VAL A 328 -19.05 -52.88 0.52
N PRO A 329 -17.90 -53.55 0.39
CA PRO A 329 -16.60 -52.91 0.55
C PRO A 329 -16.36 -51.84 -0.53
N ALA A 330 -15.78 -50.69 -0.16
CA ALA A 330 -15.31 -49.69 -1.12
C ALA A 330 -14.12 -50.25 -1.92
N GLN A 331 -14.07 -49.91 -3.20
CA GLN A 331 -12.80 -50.02 -3.95
C GLN A 331 -11.86 -48.95 -3.37
N ILE A 332 -10.70 -49.38 -2.86
CA ILE A 332 -9.77 -48.49 -2.15
C ILE A 332 -9.19 -47.48 -3.16
N ASN A 333 -9.68 -46.26 -3.13
CA ASN A 333 -8.96 -45.13 -3.69
C ASN A 333 -8.17 -44.50 -2.54
N ASN A 334 -6.84 -44.55 -2.65
CA ASN A 334 -5.91 -43.97 -1.68
C ASN A 334 -5.81 -42.44 -1.77
N ASP A 335 -6.76 -41.76 -2.38
CA ASP A 335 -6.69 -40.31 -2.52
C ASP A 335 -6.97 -39.66 -1.16
N SER A 336 -5.95 -38.96 -0.69
CA SER A 336 -6.08 -38.08 0.47
C SER A 336 -7.16 -37.03 0.18
N MET A 337 -8.32 -37.14 0.82
CA MET A 337 -9.41 -36.17 0.72
C MET A 337 -9.04 -34.87 1.47
N GLN A 338 -7.94 -34.24 1.04
CA GLN A 338 -7.47 -33.00 1.63
C GLN A 338 -8.30 -31.80 1.17
N TYR A 339 -8.89 -31.87 -0.02
CA TYR A 339 -9.62 -30.76 -0.61
C TYR A 339 -11.11 -31.04 -0.71
N VAL A 340 -11.93 -30.08 -0.21
CA VAL A 340 -13.38 -30.11 -0.26
C VAL A 340 -13.86 -28.89 -1.04
N GLN A 341 -14.48 -29.11 -2.20
CA GLN A 341 -15.09 -28.04 -2.98
C GLN A 341 -16.50 -27.75 -2.48
N VAL A 342 -16.82 -26.47 -2.37
CA VAL A 342 -18.16 -25.97 -2.08
C VAL A 342 -18.59 -24.97 -3.16
N SER A 343 -19.86 -24.58 -3.15
CA SER A 343 -20.37 -23.59 -4.11
C SER A 343 -19.63 -22.23 -4.01
N GLY A 344 -19.66 -21.44 -5.08
CA GLY A 344 -19.11 -20.08 -5.08
C GLY A 344 -17.60 -19.98 -5.33
N GLY A 345 -16.96 -21.04 -5.86
CA GLY A 345 -15.52 -21.01 -6.20
C GLY A 345 -14.59 -21.11 -4.98
N VAL A 346 -15.10 -21.64 -3.87
CA VAL A 346 -14.32 -21.89 -2.65
C VAL A 346 -13.95 -23.36 -2.57
N THR A 347 -12.67 -23.64 -2.33
CA THR A 347 -12.12 -24.95 -2.01
C THR A 347 -11.52 -24.90 -0.60
N TYR A 348 -11.90 -25.79 0.27
CA TYR A 348 -11.27 -25.92 1.58
C TYR A 348 -10.15 -26.94 1.55
N ALA A 349 -8.94 -26.51 1.96
CA ALA A 349 -7.79 -27.36 2.17
C ALA A 349 -7.75 -27.79 3.65
N VAL A 350 -8.05 -29.06 3.93
CA VAL A 350 -8.17 -29.56 5.30
C VAL A 350 -6.88 -30.22 5.75
N TYR A 351 -6.39 -29.82 6.92
CA TYR A 351 -5.16 -30.32 7.53
C TYR A 351 -5.48 -31.08 8.81
N ASP A 352 -4.84 -32.25 8.99
CA ASP A 352 -5.04 -33.11 10.16
C ASP A 352 -4.27 -32.63 11.41
N ILE A 353 -3.59 -31.50 11.32
CA ILE A 353 -2.94 -30.80 12.43
C ILE A 353 -3.89 -29.76 13.02
N THR A 354 -3.89 -29.60 14.34
CA THR A 354 -4.66 -28.54 15.01
C THR A 354 -4.01 -27.16 14.81
N LEU A 355 -4.80 -26.11 15.00
CA LEU A 355 -4.31 -24.73 14.92
C LEU A 355 -3.19 -24.44 15.94
N ASP A 356 -3.33 -24.99 17.16
CA ASP A 356 -2.34 -24.83 18.23
C ASP A 356 -1.01 -25.54 17.90
N GLU A 357 -1.09 -26.78 17.38
CA GLU A 357 0.11 -27.50 16.91
C GLU A 357 0.78 -26.80 15.75
N MET A 358 -0.01 -26.23 14.81
CA MET A 358 0.50 -25.47 13.70
C MET A 358 1.21 -24.19 14.18
N ALA A 359 0.65 -23.46 15.15
CA ALA A 359 1.26 -22.29 15.74
C ALA A 359 2.59 -22.61 16.42
N GLN A 360 2.65 -23.72 17.20
CA GLN A 360 3.89 -24.18 17.82
C GLN A 360 4.99 -24.51 16.79
N LYS A 361 4.62 -25.11 15.66
CA LYS A 361 5.58 -25.42 14.57
C LYS A 361 6.14 -24.18 13.86
N GLN A 362 5.49 -23.03 13.99
CA GLN A 362 6.01 -21.76 13.46
C GLN A 362 7.06 -21.12 14.39
N MET A 363 7.04 -21.38 15.69
CA MET A 363 7.90 -20.69 16.66
C MET A 363 9.42 -20.81 16.40
N PRO A 364 9.96 -21.95 15.92
CA PRO A 364 11.39 -22.07 15.57
C PRO A 364 11.85 -21.11 14.46
N THR A 365 10.93 -20.55 13.65
CA THR A 365 11.24 -19.56 12.61
C THR A 365 11.45 -18.15 13.14
N ASN A 366 11.30 -17.95 14.47
CA ASN A 366 11.32 -16.64 15.11
C ASN A 366 10.38 -15.63 14.44
N PRO A 367 9.06 -15.91 14.43
CA PRO A 367 8.09 -15.03 13.80
C PRO A 367 8.13 -13.64 14.44
N VAL A 368 7.94 -12.61 13.62
CA VAL A 368 8.00 -11.21 14.05
C VAL A 368 6.71 -10.47 13.72
N TYR A 369 6.51 -9.34 14.38
CA TYR A 369 5.47 -8.37 14.04
C TYR A 369 6.03 -6.96 14.22
N ASN A 370 5.45 -6.01 13.52
CA ASN A 370 5.78 -4.59 13.69
C ASN A 370 4.79 -3.96 14.69
N ASP A 371 5.29 -3.34 15.76
CA ASP A 371 4.47 -2.66 16.78
C ASP A 371 4.47 -1.13 16.63
N GLY A 372 4.98 -0.60 15.51
CA GLY A 372 5.14 0.83 15.26
C GLY A 372 6.48 1.40 15.72
N ASN A 373 7.21 0.64 16.54
CA ASN A 373 8.56 1.01 17.00
C ASN A 373 9.63 0.04 16.46
N GLY A 374 9.26 -0.78 15.47
CA GLY A 374 10.13 -1.75 14.84
C GLY A 374 9.65 -3.19 14.96
N LEU A 375 10.45 -4.13 14.42
CA LEU A 375 10.14 -5.55 14.45
C LEU A 375 10.40 -6.13 15.85
N LYS A 376 9.42 -6.88 16.37
CA LYS A 376 9.48 -7.62 17.64
C LYS A 376 9.15 -9.08 17.44
N SER A 377 9.69 -9.94 18.28
CA SER A 377 9.33 -11.37 18.27
C SER A 377 7.86 -11.55 18.66
N ALA A 378 7.13 -12.33 17.88
CA ALA A 378 5.77 -12.73 18.18
C ALA A 378 5.79 -13.96 19.11
N ASP A 379 4.96 -13.94 20.15
CA ASP A 379 4.68 -15.13 20.95
C ASP A 379 3.72 -16.09 20.21
N VAL A 380 3.53 -17.26 20.77
CA VAL A 380 2.69 -18.31 20.18
C VAL A 380 1.23 -17.88 20.05
N ASN A 381 0.69 -17.12 21.02
CA ASN A 381 -0.71 -16.70 20.99
C ASN A 381 -0.96 -15.67 19.89
N ARG A 382 -0.04 -14.70 19.74
CA ARG A 382 -0.09 -13.72 18.66
C ARG A 382 0.11 -14.39 17.30
N THR A 383 1.05 -15.34 17.20
CA THR A 383 1.26 -16.15 15.99
C THR A 383 0.00 -16.92 15.63
N ARG A 384 -0.63 -17.57 16.62
CA ARG A 384 -1.89 -18.31 16.45
C ARG A 384 -3.03 -17.41 15.94
N LEU A 385 -3.15 -16.20 16.47
CA LEU A 385 -4.19 -15.24 16.03
C LEU A 385 -4.09 -14.93 14.53
N TYR A 386 -2.89 -14.64 14.02
CA TYR A 386 -2.69 -14.34 12.60
C TYR A 386 -2.72 -15.59 11.71
N LEU A 387 -2.45 -16.75 12.30
CA LEU A 387 -2.52 -18.06 11.64
C LEU A 387 -3.97 -18.52 11.48
N ASP A 388 -4.90 -18.16 12.39
CA ASP A 388 -6.29 -18.62 12.36
C ASP A 388 -7.04 -18.05 11.14
N PRO A 389 -7.43 -18.88 10.16
CA PRO A 389 -8.11 -18.41 8.98
C PRO A 389 -9.46 -17.77 9.29
N ASN A 390 -10.08 -18.12 10.43
CA ASN A 390 -11.38 -17.60 10.84
C ASN A 390 -11.30 -16.15 11.35
N GLU A 391 -10.13 -15.70 11.81
CA GLU A 391 -9.96 -14.32 12.27
C GLU A 391 -9.87 -13.32 11.11
N PHE A 392 -9.39 -13.77 9.94
CA PHE A 392 -9.14 -12.93 8.80
C PHE A 392 -9.78 -13.48 7.51
N SER A 393 -11.05 -13.89 7.55
CA SER A 393 -11.78 -14.47 6.40
C SER A 393 -12.73 -13.49 5.71
N SER A 394 -13.11 -12.41 6.38
CA SER A 394 -14.12 -11.47 5.90
C SER A 394 -13.55 -10.31 5.08
N SER A 395 -14.39 -9.71 4.22
CA SER A 395 -14.09 -8.47 3.48
C SER A 395 -12.72 -8.51 2.76
N ALA A 396 -11.82 -7.57 3.08
CA ALA A 396 -10.50 -7.44 2.47
C ALA A 396 -9.56 -8.61 2.76
N TYR A 397 -9.71 -9.25 3.92
CA TYR A 397 -8.77 -10.28 4.36
C TYR A 397 -8.91 -11.61 3.61
N LYS A 398 -10.06 -11.87 2.97
CA LYS A 398 -10.30 -13.07 2.18
C LYS A 398 -9.31 -13.27 1.03
N TYR A 399 -8.73 -12.17 0.51
CA TYR A 399 -7.78 -12.25 -0.59
C TYR A 399 -6.47 -12.94 -0.25
N GLN A 400 -6.15 -13.14 1.05
CA GLN A 400 -5.02 -14.00 1.42
C GLN A 400 -5.22 -15.47 1.02
N PHE A 401 -6.48 -15.89 0.81
CA PHE A 401 -6.86 -17.24 0.38
C PHE A 401 -7.13 -17.33 -1.13
N MET A 402 -6.98 -16.23 -1.87
CA MET A 402 -7.15 -16.25 -3.32
C MET A 402 -6.16 -17.22 -3.97
N ASP A 403 -6.65 -18.09 -4.84
CA ASP A 403 -5.80 -18.98 -5.62
C ASP A 403 -5.03 -18.18 -6.67
N LEU A 404 -3.72 -18.07 -6.48
CA LEU A 404 -2.78 -17.30 -7.30
C LEU A 404 -2.26 -18.10 -8.50
N SER A 405 -2.61 -19.40 -8.61
CA SER A 405 -2.04 -20.33 -9.57
C SER A 405 -2.63 -20.25 -10.98
N ARG A 406 -3.28 -19.12 -11.31
CA ARG A 406 -3.88 -18.92 -12.64
C ARG A 406 -4.01 -17.45 -13.01
N TYR A 407 -4.02 -17.18 -14.30
CA TYR A 407 -4.43 -15.91 -14.86
C TYR A 407 -5.95 -15.68 -14.62
N ASN A 408 -6.31 -14.54 -14.06
CA ASN A 408 -7.69 -14.24 -13.65
C ASN A 408 -8.55 -13.61 -14.77
N GLY A 409 -7.93 -13.01 -15.79
CA GLY A 409 -8.62 -12.46 -16.95
C GLY A 409 -9.07 -11.01 -16.78
N ILE A 410 -8.34 -10.20 -15.99
CA ILE A 410 -8.57 -8.74 -15.97
C ILE A 410 -8.33 -8.18 -17.37
N SER A 411 -9.19 -7.26 -17.78
CA SER A 411 -9.02 -6.59 -19.06
C SER A 411 -7.75 -5.71 -19.05
N ARG A 412 -7.09 -5.66 -20.21
CA ARG A 412 -5.89 -4.83 -20.40
C ARG A 412 -6.14 -3.35 -20.04
N ASP A 413 -7.30 -2.82 -20.42
CA ASP A 413 -7.62 -1.41 -20.26
C ASP A 413 -7.89 -1.06 -18.78
N GLU A 414 -8.54 -1.96 -18.02
CA GLU A 414 -8.71 -1.81 -16.58
C GLU A 414 -7.35 -1.80 -15.88
N LEU A 415 -6.47 -2.75 -16.24
CA LEU A 415 -5.14 -2.84 -15.65
C LEU A 415 -4.28 -1.63 -16.02
N ALA A 416 -4.33 -1.17 -17.27
CA ALA A 416 -3.62 0.03 -17.72
C ALA A 416 -4.08 1.28 -16.97
N LYS A 417 -5.41 1.45 -16.81
CA LYS A 417 -6.00 2.54 -16.04
C LYS A 417 -5.57 2.51 -14.58
N PHE A 418 -5.53 1.32 -13.96
CA PHE A 418 -5.05 1.17 -12.59
C PHE A 418 -3.58 1.57 -12.43
N LEU A 419 -2.73 1.15 -13.38
CA LEU A 419 -1.28 1.42 -13.34
C LEU A 419 -0.91 2.85 -13.74
N ASP A 420 -1.85 3.63 -14.28
CA ASP A 420 -1.59 5.02 -14.66
C ASP A 420 -1.18 5.86 -13.45
N GLY A 421 -0.14 6.68 -13.62
CA GLY A 421 0.43 7.48 -12.56
C GLY A 421 1.23 6.70 -11.48
N LYS A 422 1.46 5.40 -11.64
CA LYS A 422 2.22 4.58 -10.68
C LYS A 422 3.69 4.41 -11.09
N GLY A 423 4.40 5.54 -11.16
CA GLY A 423 5.84 5.55 -11.43
C GLY A 423 6.24 4.68 -12.63
N ILE A 424 7.27 3.85 -12.47
CA ILE A 424 7.78 2.97 -13.53
C ILE A 424 6.78 1.87 -13.95
N LEU A 425 5.77 1.57 -13.13
CA LEU A 425 4.73 0.59 -13.44
C LEU A 425 3.69 1.12 -14.43
N SER A 426 3.59 2.45 -14.59
CA SER A 426 2.70 3.06 -15.60
C SER A 426 3.06 2.56 -17.00
N GLY A 427 2.03 2.20 -17.77
CA GLY A 427 2.20 1.65 -19.13
C GLY A 427 2.70 0.19 -19.19
N LYS A 428 2.79 -0.55 -18.07
CA LYS A 428 3.32 -1.93 -18.02
C LYS A 428 2.23 -3.01 -17.99
N ALA A 429 0.97 -2.68 -18.27
CA ALA A 429 -0.15 -3.64 -18.24
C ALA A 429 0.12 -4.88 -19.11
N ASP A 430 0.63 -4.70 -20.34
CA ASP A 430 0.93 -5.80 -21.24
C ASP A 430 2.03 -6.74 -20.70
N ALA A 431 3.02 -6.20 -20.00
CA ALA A 431 4.08 -6.99 -19.37
C ALA A 431 3.51 -7.87 -18.24
N PHE A 432 2.66 -7.32 -17.37
CA PHE A 432 2.00 -8.07 -16.30
C PHE A 432 1.08 -9.17 -16.85
N ILE A 433 0.25 -8.87 -17.85
CA ILE A 433 -0.64 -9.85 -18.48
C ILE A 433 0.18 -10.97 -19.17
N THR A 434 1.23 -10.60 -19.88
CA THR A 434 2.12 -11.58 -20.53
C THR A 434 2.80 -12.48 -19.51
N ALA A 435 3.34 -11.90 -18.43
CA ALA A 435 3.95 -12.65 -17.34
C ALA A 435 2.95 -13.61 -16.67
N ALA A 436 1.75 -13.12 -16.36
CA ALA A 436 0.69 -13.91 -15.74
C ALA A 436 0.30 -15.13 -16.59
N LYS A 437 0.10 -14.92 -17.89
CA LYS A 437 -0.23 -16.01 -18.83
C LYS A 437 0.92 -16.98 -19.03
N THR A 438 2.16 -16.49 -19.14
CA THR A 438 3.35 -17.31 -19.39
C THR A 438 3.64 -18.24 -18.22
N TYR A 439 3.52 -17.74 -16.99
CA TYR A 439 3.89 -18.47 -15.77
C TYR A 439 2.70 -18.97 -14.98
N ASN A 440 1.49 -18.89 -15.55
CA ASN A 440 0.23 -19.32 -14.94
C ASN A 440 0.06 -18.79 -13.51
N ILE A 441 0.15 -17.48 -13.34
CA ILE A 441 0.06 -16.76 -12.06
C ILE A 441 -0.96 -15.64 -12.17
N SER A 442 -1.58 -15.26 -11.05
CA SER A 442 -2.54 -14.14 -11.00
C SER A 442 -1.87 -12.81 -11.36
N GLU A 443 -2.37 -12.13 -12.40
CA GLU A 443 -1.93 -10.76 -12.75
C GLU A 443 -2.30 -9.75 -11.66
N MET A 444 -3.40 -9.98 -10.97
CA MET A 444 -3.85 -9.16 -9.84
C MET A 444 -2.81 -9.18 -8.72
N TYR A 445 -2.35 -10.38 -8.37
CA TYR A 445 -1.31 -10.56 -7.36
C TYR A 445 0.01 -9.95 -7.81
N LEU A 446 0.44 -10.19 -9.06
CA LEU A 446 1.68 -9.62 -9.56
C LEU A 446 1.69 -8.09 -9.47
N VAL A 447 0.58 -7.45 -9.84
CA VAL A 447 0.43 -5.99 -9.75
C VAL A 447 0.41 -5.53 -8.30
N ALA A 448 -0.37 -6.19 -7.42
CA ALA A 448 -0.44 -5.84 -6.01
C ALA A 448 0.94 -5.95 -5.35
N HIS A 449 1.64 -7.05 -5.61
CA HIS A 449 2.97 -7.31 -5.08
C HIS A 449 3.99 -6.27 -5.59
N ALA A 450 4.01 -6.00 -6.91
CA ALA A 450 4.88 -4.97 -7.46
C ALA A 450 4.57 -3.58 -6.88
N CYS A 451 3.30 -3.21 -6.71
CA CYS A 451 2.92 -1.95 -6.07
C CYS A 451 3.46 -1.84 -4.64
N LEU A 452 3.35 -2.91 -3.84
CA LEU A 452 3.85 -2.92 -2.48
C LEU A 452 5.38 -2.80 -2.43
N GLU A 453 6.09 -3.71 -3.10
CA GLU A 453 7.55 -3.81 -3.03
C GLU A 453 8.26 -2.60 -3.63
N THR A 454 7.60 -1.89 -4.54
CA THR A 454 8.18 -0.73 -5.21
C THR A 454 7.66 0.61 -4.71
N GLY A 455 6.78 0.63 -3.68
CA GLY A 455 6.10 1.87 -3.30
C GLY A 455 5.38 2.51 -4.49
N TYR A 456 4.54 1.71 -5.17
CA TYR A 456 3.83 2.11 -6.40
C TYR A 456 4.75 2.53 -7.55
N GLY A 457 5.89 1.85 -7.70
CA GLY A 457 6.80 2.08 -8.82
C GLY A 457 7.83 3.19 -8.61
N THR A 458 7.99 3.68 -7.37
CA THR A 458 8.87 4.82 -7.05
C THR A 458 10.19 4.41 -6.41
N SER A 459 10.33 3.17 -5.92
CA SER A 459 11.56 2.72 -5.25
C SER A 459 12.79 2.77 -6.18
N GLN A 460 13.96 2.93 -5.59
CA GLN A 460 15.22 3.00 -6.32
C GLN A 460 15.47 1.75 -7.19
N LEU A 461 15.24 0.55 -6.65
CA LEU A 461 15.37 -0.70 -7.41
C LEU A 461 14.37 -0.81 -8.58
N ALA A 462 13.16 -0.28 -8.41
CA ALA A 462 12.16 -0.28 -9.47
C ALA A 462 12.50 0.70 -10.60
N ARG A 463 13.00 1.89 -10.26
CA ARG A 463 13.43 2.92 -11.24
C ARG A 463 14.72 2.56 -11.98
N GLY A 464 15.41 1.55 -11.49
CA GLY A 464 16.65 1.03 -12.05
C GLY A 464 17.91 1.55 -11.37
N VAL A 465 18.84 0.63 -11.14
CA VAL A 465 20.14 0.86 -10.52
C VAL A 465 21.23 0.44 -11.48
N ASP A 466 22.28 1.25 -11.59
CA ASP A 466 23.46 0.88 -12.37
C ASP A 466 24.33 -0.11 -11.57
N TYR A 467 24.48 -1.31 -12.10
CA TYR A 467 25.27 -2.38 -11.50
C TYR A 467 26.15 -3.06 -12.55
N ASN A 468 27.46 -3.10 -12.32
CA ASN A 468 28.45 -3.68 -13.26
C ASN A 468 28.27 -3.18 -14.72
N GLY A 469 28.04 -1.88 -14.91
CA GLY A 469 27.91 -1.24 -16.22
C GLY A 469 26.59 -1.51 -16.96
N LYS A 470 25.59 -2.09 -16.27
CA LYS A 470 24.24 -2.27 -16.80
C LYS A 470 23.20 -1.68 -15.84
N ARG A 471 22.18 -1.05 -16.40
CA ARG A 471 21.01 -0.64 -15.63
C ARG A 471 20.11 -1.85 -15.42
N VAL A 472 19.79 -2.16 -14.15
CA VAL A 472 19.00 -3.31 -13.74
C VAL A 472 17.81 -2.88 -12.90
N TYR A 473 16.75 -3.67 -12.92
CA TYR A 473 15.46 -3.37 -12.29
C TYR A 473 15.01 -4.54 -11.42
N ASN A 474 14.31 -4.26 -10.31
CA ASN A 474 13.72 -5.30 -9.48
C ASN A 474 12.35 -4.82 -8.97
N MET A 475 11.29 -5.53 -9.40
CA MET A 475 9.91 -5.13 -9.13
C MET A 475 9.29 -5.84 -7.92
N PHE A 476 9.96 -6.85 -7.36
CA PHE A 476 9.40 -7.72 -6.33
C PHE A 476 10.30 -7.88 -5.11
N GLY A 477 11.33 -7.06 -4.96
CA GLY A 477 12.25 -7.15 -3.83
C GLY A 477 13.07 -8.43 -3.75
N ILE A 478 13.07 -9.25 -4.81
CA ILE A 478 13.72 -10.57 -4.82
C ILE A 478 15.22 -10.43 -4.63
N GLY A 479 15.75 -11.06 -3.56
CA GLY A 479 17.16 -10.99 -3.20
C GLY A 479 17.61 -9.67 -2.59
N ALA A 480 16.70 -8.78 -2.23
CA ALA A 480 16.97 -7.54 -1.51
C ALA A 480 17.00 -7.82 0.00
N TYR A 481 18.18 -7.94 0.60
CA TYR A 481 18.34 -8.23 2.02
C TYR A 481 18.47 -6.94 2.84
N GLN A 482 17.90 -6.93 4.06
CA GLN A 482 17.83 -5.74 4.93
C GLN A 482 19.14 -4.99 5.16
N TYR A 483 20.28 -5.70 5.20
CA TYR A 483 21.58 -5.08 5.46
C TYR A 483 22.12 -4.26 4.26
N ASP A 484 21.66 -4.54 3.05
CA ASP A 484 21.94 -3.79 1.81
C ASP A 484 20.90 -4.16 0.75
N ALA A 485 19.69 -3.67 0.91
CA ALA A 485 18.57 -4.04 0.05
C ALA A 485 18.78 -3.61 -1.42
N VAL A 486 19.37 -2.44 -1.63
CA VAL A 486 19.61 -1.91 -2.98
C VAL A 486 20.73 -2.69 -3.69
N GLY A 487 21.87 -2.86 -3.04
CA GLY A 487 23.01 -3.55 -3.66
C GLY A 487 22.75 -5.04 -3.90
N THR A 488 22.15 -5.73 -2.92
CA THR A 488 21.84 -7.17 -3.07
C THR A 488 20.71 -7.41 -4.07
N GLY A 489 19.68 -6.55 -4.07
CA GLY A 489 18.60 -6.59 -5.05
C GLY A 489 19.06 -6.29 -6.48
N ALA A 490 19.99 -5.33 -6.65
CA ALA A 490 20.61 -5.02 -7.94
C ALA A 490 21.52 -6.16 -8.43
N LYS A 491 22.30 -6.78 -7.52
CA LYS A 491 23.11 -7.96 -7.82
C LYS A 491 22.25 -9.12 -8.33
N LYS A 492 21.12 -9.39 -7.66
CA LYS A 492 20.16 -10.41 -8.08
C LYS A 492 19.59 -10.08 -9.47
N ALA A 493 19.11 -8.85 -9.67
CA ALA A 493 18.59 -8.40 -10.95
C ALA A 493 19.61 -8.52 -12.10
N TYR A 494 20.87 -8.20 -11.82
CA TYR A 494 21.96 -8.36 -12.79
C TYR A 494 22.19 -9.82 -13.16
N SER A 495 22.24 -10.72 -12.17
CA SER A 495 22.46 -12.16 -12.41
C SER A 495 21.31 -12.80 -13.20
N GLU A 496 20.08 -12.30 -13.05
CA GLU A 496 18.89 -12.77 -13.77
C GLU A 496 18.68 -12.06 -15.11
N GLY A 497 19.49 -11.06 -15.44
CA GLY A 497 19.35 -10.31 -16.69
C GLY A 497 18.14 -9.37 -16.73
N TRP A 498 17.69 -8.87 -15.59
CA TRP A 498 16.55 -7.92 -15.50
C TRP A 498 16.98 -6.50 -15.87
N THR A 499 17.24 -6.30 -17.16
CA THR A 499 17.79 -5.03 -17.69
C THR A 499 16.73 -4.07 -18.25
N SER A 500 15.46 -4.40 -18.09
CA SER A 500 14.32 -3.51 -18.34
C SER A 500 13.22 -3.77 -17.30
N PRO A 501 12.28 -2.83 -17.12
CA PRO A 501 11.12 -3.05 -16.26
C PRO A 501 10.32 -4.30 -16.64
N GLU A 502 10.12 -4.53 -17.93
CA GLU A 502 9.40 -5.70 -18.46
C GLU A 502 10.16 -7.00 -18.16
N ALA A 503 11.48 -7.01 -18.34
CA ALA A 503 12.32 -8.17 -18.00
C ALA A 503 12.25 -8.47 -16.50
N ALA A 504 12.23 -7.45 -15.65
CA ALA A 504 12.09 -7.60 -14.20
C ALA A 504 10.69 -8.13 -13.81
N ILE A 505 9.62 -7.67 -14.46
CA ILE A 505 8.27 -8.20 -14.26
C ILE A 505 8.20 -9.67 -14.67
N MET A 506 8.71 -10.02 -15.85
CA MET A 506 8.72 -11.38 -16.35
C MET A 506 9.56 -12.32 -15.47
N GLY A 507 10.79 -11.90 -15.13
CA GLY A 507 11.70 -12.71 -14.32
C GLY A 507 11.22 -12.89 -12.88
N GLY A 508 10.65 -11.84 -12.29
CA GLY A 508 10.06 -11.93 -10.96
C GLY A 508 8.83 -12.83 -10.92
N ALA A 509 7.94 -12.74 -11.90
CA ALA A 509 6.80 -13.65 -12.05
C ALA A 509 7.24 -15.10 -12.20
N LYS A 510 8.27 -15.36 -13.00
CA LYS A 510 8.90 -16.69 -13.13
C LYS A 510 9.37 -17.22 -11.78
N PHE A 511 10.15 -16.40 -11.07
CA PHE A 511 10.70 -16.80 -9.77
C PHE A 511 9.58 -17.15 -8.78
N ILE A 512 8.56 -16.28 -8.64
CA ILE A 512 7.46 -16.50 -7.71
C ILE A 512 6.66 -17.75 -8.09
N SER A 513 6.40 -17.94 -9.39
CA SER A 513 5.67 -19.11 -9.90
C SER A 513 6.41 -20.41 -9.60
N GLU A 514 7.68 -20.51 -9.99
CA GLU A 514 8.47 -21.74 -9.88
C GLU A 514 8.90 -22.06 -8.45
N TYR A 515 9.16 -21.02 -7.62
CA TYR A 515 9.66 -21.21 -6.24
C TYR A 515 8.54 -21.40 -5.22
N TYR A 516 7.36 -20.82 -5.45
CA TYR A 516 6.26 -20.83 -4.47
C TYR A 516 4.98 -21.45 -5.05
N ILE A 517 4.38 -20.82 -6.05
CA ILE A 517 3.02 -21.15 -6.48
C ILE A 517 2.92 -22.53 -7.11
N HIS A 518 3.89 -22.89 -7.95
CA HIS A 518 3.97 -24.19 -8.65
C HIS A 518 5.20 -24.99 -8.23
N ALA A 519 5.75 -24.70 -7.03
CA ALA A 519 6.95 -25.38 -6.56
C ALA A 519 6.74 -26.90 -6.45
N PRO A 520 7.66 -27.73 -6.96
CA PRO A 520 7.58 -29.19 -6.86
C PRO A 520 7.62 -29.71 -5.40
N SER A 521 8.19 -28.93 -4.48
CA SER A 521 8.35 -29.24 -3.07
C SER A 521 7.10 -28.98 -2.20
N GLY A 522 6.03 -28.44 -2.80
CA GLY A 522 4.81 -28.07 -2.11
C GLY A 522 4.23 -26.77 -2.66
N ARG A 523 2.98 -26.82 -3.08
CA ARG A 523 2.27 -25.72 -3.74
C ARG A 523 1.84 -24.64 -2.73
N GLN A 524 2.48 -23.48 -2.77
CA GLN A 524 2.11 -22.31 -1.95
C GLN A 524 1.33 -21.30 -2.80
N ASN A 525 0.18 -21.72 -3.30
CA ASN A 525 -0.64 -20.99 -4.27
C ASN A 525 -1.57 -19.93 -3.67
N THR A 526 -1.42 -19.58 -2.42
CA THR A 526 -2.13 -18.47 -1.76
C THR A 526 -1.14 -17.67 -0.91
N LEU A 527 -1.43 -16.39 -0.62
CA LEU A 527 -0.62 -15.60 0.30
C LEU A 527 -0.52 -16.25 1.68
N TYR A 528 -1.62 -16.87 2.12
CA TYR A 528 -1.65 -17.63 3.36
C TYR A 528 -0.63 -18.76 3.36
N LYS A 529 -0.62 -19.61 2.32
CA LYS A 529 0.35 -20.71 2.19
C LYS A 529 1.79 -20.21 2.02
N MET A 530 2.01 -19.11 1.31
CA MET A 530 3.34 -18.48 1.20
C MET A 530 3.88 -18.04 2.57
N ARG A 531 3.00 -17.55 3.47
CA ARG A 531 3.40 -17.15 4.81
C ARG A 531 3.52 -18.32 5.79
N TRP A 532 2.60 -19.27 5.77
CA TRP A 532 2.46 -20.24 6.84
C TRP A 532 2.87 -21.67 6.46
N ASN A 533 2.80 -21.98 5.17
CA ASN A 533 3.11 -23.29 4.58
C ASN A 533 2.55 -24.49 5.38
N PRO A 534 1.20 -24.68 5.44
CA PRO A 534 0.61 -25.71 6.27
C PRO A 534 1.01 -27.14 5.89
N GLU A 535 1.45 -27.35 4.65
CA GLU A 535 1.94 -28.67 4.16
C GLU A 535 3.34 -28.99 4.69
N ASN A 536 4.17 -27.96 4.96
CA ASN A 536 5.50 -28.10 5.56
C ASN A 536 5.78 -26.97 6.53
N PRO A 537 5.15 -26.98 7.73
CA PRO A 537 5.18 -25.85 8.68
C PRO A 537 6.59 -25.44 9.09
N GLY A 538 6.82 -24.13 9.08
CA GLY A 538 8.11 -23.54 9.45
C GLY A 538 9.19 -23.59 8.37
N ASN A 539 8.89 -24.15 7.19
CA ASN A 539 9.85 -24.24 6.09
C ASN A 539 9.36 -23.44 4.88
N HIS A 540 10.32 -22.90 4.12
CA HIS A 540 10.08 -22.19 2.87
C HIS A 540 9.05 -21.06 2.97
N LEU A 541 9.15 -20.25 4.02
CA LEU A 541 8.26 -19.12 4.28
C LEU A 541 8.70 -17.91 3.45
N TYR A 542 7.76 -17.22 2.83
CA TYR A 542 8.03 -16.00 2.06
C TYR A 542 8.45 -14.83 2.95
N ALA A 543 7.87 -14.71 4.13
CA ALA A 543 8.11 -13.62 5.07
C ALA A 543 8.14 -14.11 6.53
N GLY A 544 8.88 -13.41 7.40
CA GLY A 544 8.90 -13.63 8.85
C GLY A 544 7.79 -12.88 9.61
N ASP A 545 7.26 -11.80 9.03
CA ASP A 545 6.18 -11.01 9.63
C ASP A 545 4.86 -11.79 9.61
N ILE A 546 4.25 -11.97 10.81
CA ILE A 546 2.98 -12.68 10.95
C ILE A 546 1.81 -11.98 10.25
N ALA A 547 1.87 -10.68 10.09
CA ALA A 547 0.83 -9.89 9.44
C ALA A 547 0.99 -9.84 7.90
N TRP A 548 2.09 -10.35 7.33
CA TRP A 548 2.41 -10.18 5.91
C TRP A 548 1.27 -10.57 4.97
N ALA A 549 0.70 -11.77 5.10
CA ALA A 549 -0.37 -12.24 4.22
C ALA A 549 -1.63 -11.38 4.34
N VAL A 550 -1.98 -10.96 5.56
CA VAL A 550 -3.13 -10.12 5.86
C VAL A 550 -2.94 -8.71 5.29
N THR A 551 -1.75 -8.14 5.43
CA THR A 551 -1.40 -6.82 4.86
C THR A 551 -1.46 -6.83 3.34
N GLN A 552 -0.86 -7.84 2.69
CA GLN A 552 -0.96 -8.02 1.24
C GLN A 552 -2.40 -8.14 0.76
N SER A 553 -3.23 -8.87 1.50
CA SER A 553 -4.65 -9.05 1.21
C SER A 553 -5.41 -7.72 1.16
N THR A 554 -5.12 -6.78 2.06
CA THR A 554 -5.78 -5.46 2.06
C THR A 554 -5.38 -4.60 0.85
N ILE A 555 -4.14 -4.74 0.38
CA ILE A 555 -3.67 -4.08 -0.83
C ILE A 555 -4.37 -4.69 -2.06
N MET A 556 -4.44 -6.02 -2.12
CA MET A 556 -5.19 -6.70 -3.17
C MET A 556 -6.67 -6.24 -3.21
N GLU A 557 -7.34 -6.11 -2.07
CA GLU A 557 -8.70 -5.59 -2.01
C GLU A 557 -8.82 -4.18 -2.62
N SER A 558 -7.89 -3.29 -2.27
CA SER A 558 -7.91 -1.93 -2.81
C SER A 558 -7.75 -1.87 -4.33
N ILE A 559 -7.06 -2.86 -4.90
CA ILE A 559 -6.90 -3.04 -6.35
C ILE A 559 -8.15 -3.69 -6.93
N MET A 560 -8.60 -4.79 -6.31
CA MET A 560 -9.72 -5.60 -6.76
C MET A 560 -11.04 -4.83 -6.82
N SER A 561 -11.25 -3.90 -5.88
CA SER A 561 -12.44 -3.03 -5.87
C SER A 561 -12.54 -2.09 -7.08
N GLN A 562 -11.47 -1.97 -7.89
CA GLN A 562 -11.42 -1.13 -9.08
C GLN A 562 -11.61 -1.92 -10.38
N PHE A 563 -11.67 -3.25 -10.32
CA PHE A 563 -11.86 -4.12 -11.48
C PHE A 563 -13.25 -4.74 -11.49
N ALA A 564 -13.90 -4.69 -12.66
CA ALA A 564 -15.18 -5.35 -12.89
C ALA A 564 -15.04 -6.72 -13.58
N SER A 565 -13.90 -6.98 -14.22
CA SER A 565 -13.57 -8.24 -14.88
C SER A 565 -12.67 -9.13 -14.02
N GLY A 566 -12.60 -10.41 -14.35
CA GLY A 566 -11.73 -11.39 -13.70
C GLY A 566 -12.49 -12.44 -12.87
N ALA A 567 -12.03 -13.68 -12.94
CA ALA A 567 -12.58 -14.80 -12.18
C ALA A 567 -11.69 -15.09 -10.96
N ILE A 568 -12.28 -15.09 -9.78
CA ILE A 568 -11.57 -15.38 -8.52
C ILE A 568 -12.04 -16.71 -7.97
N SER A 569 -11.12 -17.49 -7.44
CA SER A 569 -11.38 -18.64 -6.60
C SER A 569 -10.51 -18.57 -5.34
N TYR A 570 -10.95 -19.27 -4.32
CA TYR A 570 -10.30 -19.27 -3.02
C TYR A 570 -9.93 -20.68 -2.62
N GLU A 571 -8.74 -20.84 -2.02
CA GLU A 571 -8.33 -22.06 -1.33
C GLU A 571 -8.09 -21.73 0.13
N VAL A 572 -8.99 -22.20 1.00
CA VAL A 572 -9.10 -21.77 2.40
C VAL A 572 -8.66 -22.92 3.31
N PRO A 573 -7.68 -22.71 4.20
CA PRO A 573 -7.25 -23.75 5.12
C PRO A 573 -8.28 -24.01 6.22
N VAL A 574 -8.43 -25.27 6.61
CA VAL A 574 -9.20 -25.72 7.78
C VAL A 574 -8.33 -26.65 8.59
N TYR A 575 -8.17 -26.36 9.85
CA TYR A 575 -7.37 -27.17 10.77
C TYR A 575 -8.24 -28.15 11.56
N ALA A 576 -7.64 -29.25 12.01
CA ALA A 576 -8.35 -30.26 12.80
C ALA A 576 -9.02 -29.64 14.04
N GLY A 577 -10.30 -29.93 14.22
CA GLY A 577 -11.12 -29.41 15.31
C GLY A 577 -11.57 -27.94 15.12
N SER A 578 -11.25 -27.28 14.01
CA SER A 578 -11.72 -25.92 13.71
C SER A 578 -12.89 -25.93 12.75
N VAL A 579 -13.70 -24.86 12.80
CA VAL A 579 -14.74 -24.62 11.79
C VAL A 579 -14.11 -24.17 10.46
N ALA A 580 -14.83 -24.38 9.36
CA ALA A 580 -14.51 -23.82 8.07
C ALA A 580 -14.83 -22.31 8.07
N PRO A 581 -13.89 -21.44 7.67
CA PRO A 581 -14.14 -20.00 7.55
C PRO A 581 -15.20 -19.71 6.47
N ILE A 582 -16.09 -18.77 6.76
CA ILE A 582 -17.07 -18.31 5.78
C ILE A 582 -16.42 -17.26 4.90
N ILE A 583 -16.34 -17.52 3.58
CA ILE A 583 -15.85 -16.58 2.58
C ILE A 583 -17.06 -15.95 1.87
N ASP A 584 -17.23 -14.64 2.06
CA ASP A 584 -18.25 -13.89 1.31
C ASP A 584 -17.81 -13.70 -0.14
N THR A 585 -18.39 -14.49 -1.04
CA THR A 585 -18.17 -14.40 -2.49
C THR A 585 -19.23 -13.54 -3.19
N ALA A 586 -20.31 -13.15 -2.52
CA ALA A 586 -21.45 -12.46 -3.13
C ALA A 586 -21.17 -11.00 -3.50
N SER A 587 -20.17 -10.36 -2.91
CA SER A 587 -19.81 -8.97 -3.20
C SER A 587 -19.30 -8.72 -4.62
N GLN A 588 -19.00 -9.77 -5.39
CA GLN A 588 -18.57 -9.67 -6.80
C GLN A 588 -19.71 -9.80 -7.82
N LEU A 589 -20.83 -10.39 -7.44
CA LEU A 589 -21.99 -10.57 -8.34
C LEU A 589 -22.91 -9.34 -8.41
N SER A 590 -22.77 -8.38 -7.50
CA SER A 590 -23.63 -7.18 -7.47
C SER A 590 -23.14 -6.02 -8.35
N ILE A 591 -21.92 -6.08 -8.89
CA ILE A 591 -21.37 -5.02 -9.75
C ILE A 591 -21.81 -5.19 -11.23
N THR A 592 -22.33 -6.36 -11.61
CA THR A 592 -22.80 -6.62 -12.98
C THR A 592 -24.22 -6.14 -13.28
N ARG A 593 -24.89 -5.44 -12.36
CA ARG A 593 -26.23 -4.85 -12.57
C ARG A 593 -26.29 -3.40 -12.08
N ARG A 594 -25.63 -2.49 -12.80
CA ARG A 594 -26.12 -1.10 -12.98
C ARG A 594 -25.47 -0.46 -14.20
#